data_18433625bcb44271e0768ca17940dc9a
#
_entry.id   18433625bcb44271e0768ca17940dc9a
#
_cell.length_a   1.000
_cell.length_b   1.000
_cell.length_c   1.000
_cell.angle_alpha   90.00
_cell.angle_beta   90.00
_cell.angle_gamma   90.00
#
_symmetry.space_group_name_H-M   'P 1'
#
loop_
_entity.id
_entity.type
_entity.pdbx_description
1 polymer ?
#
loop_
_entity_poly.entity_id
_entity_poly.type
_entity_poly.pdbx_seq_one_letter_code
_entity_poly.pdbx_strand_id
1 'polypeptide(L)'
;LAHETAELPMLSRTHGQPASPTTLGKELANVVARLRRARACFAAVEVLGKLNGAVGNYNAHACAYPDLDWPVIGRGFVESLGLAHNPY
;
A
#
# COMPACT_ATOMS: atom_id res chain seq x y z
N LEU A 1 10.33 -16.87 -15.61
CA LEU A 1 9.39 -17.36 -16.62
C LEU A 1 9.24 -16.38 -17.78
N ALA A 2 8.86 -15.09 -17.55
CA ALA A 2 8.73 -14.11 -18.66
C ALA A 2 10.01 -13.98 -19.50
N HIS A 3 11.18 -13.89 -18.89
CA HIS A 3 12.47 -13.86 -19.58
C HIS A 3 12.79 -15.16 -20.30
N GLU A 4 12.50 -16.29 -19.69
CA GLU A 4 12.76 -17.63 -20.25
C GLU A 4 11.92 -17.91 -21.50
N THR A 5 10.75 -17.28 -21.60
CA THR A 5 9.82 -17.44 -22.71
C THR A 5 9.72 -16.19 -23.60
N ALA A 6 10.71 -15.28 -23.48
CA ALA A 6 10.70 -14.02 -24.20
C ALA A 6 10.67 -14.19 -25.73
N GLU A 7 11.31 -15.24 -26.23
CA GLU A 7 11.41 -15.54 -27.65
C GLU A 7 10.45 -16.66 -28.12
N LEU A 8 9.58 -17.15 -27.23
CA LEU A 8 8.61 -18.18 -27.58
C LEU A 8 7.42 -17.52 -28.31
N PRO A 9 7.27 -17.72 -29.62
CA PRO A 9 6.22 -17.07 -30.39
C PRO A 9 4.84 -17.61 -29.98
N MET A 10 3.88 -16.72 -29.94
CA MET A 10 2.51 -17.02 -29.58
C MET A 10 1.54 -16.32 -30.54
N LEU A 11 0.49 -17.04 -30.94
CA LEU A 11 -0.59 -16.47 -31.73
C LEU A 11 -1.37 -15.45 -30.90
N SER A 12 -1.49 -14.24 -31.43
CA SER A 12 -2.46 -13.26 -30.92
C SER A 12 -3.79 -13.37 -31.63
N ARG A 13 -4.84 -12.94 -30.96
CA ARG A 13 -6.19 -12.86 -31.52
C ARG A 13 -6.82 -11.51 -31.22
N THR A 14 -7.61 -11.00 -32.17
CA THR A 14 -8.49 -9.84 -31.99
C THR A 14 -9.81 -10.15 -32.69
N HIS A 15 -10.93 -9.85 -32.06
CA HIS A 15 -12.27 -10.15 -32.57
C HIS A 15 -12.45 -11.64 -32.99
N GLY A 16 -11.79 -12.56 -32.24
CA GLY A 16 -11.83 -13.99 -32.53
C GLY A 16 -10.98 -14.43 -33.74
N GLN A 17 -10.24 -13.54 -34.37
CA GLN A 17 -9.41 -13.81 -35.55
C GLN A 17 -7.91 -13.72 -35.20
N PRO A 18 -7.03 -14.43 -35.95
CA PRO A 18 -5.59 -14.26 -35.83
C PRO A 18 -5.17 -12.80 -36.05
N ALA A 19 -4.27 -12.34 -35.22
CA ALA A 19 -3.65 -11.00 -35.28
C ALA A 19 -2.13 -11.10 -35.34
N SER A 20 -1.44 -9.98 -35.30
CA SER A 20 0.02 -9.96 -35.29
C SER A 20 0.56 -10.84 -34.16
N PRO A 21 1.56 -11.70 -34.42
CA PRO A 21 2.15 -12.55 -33.40
C PRO A 21 2.76 -11.75 -32.25
N THR A 22 2.71 -12.34 -31.08
CA THR A 22 3.41 -11.87 -29.86
C THR A 22 4.34 -12.96 -29.37
N THR A 23 4.84 -12.82 -28.14
CA THR A 23 5.54 -13.90 -27.44
C THR A 23 4.89 -14.17 -26.10
N LEU A 24 4.99 -15.41 -25.63
CA LEU A 24 4.49 -15.78 -24.30
C LEU A 24 5.15 -14.94 -23.21
N GLY A 25 6.46 -14.70 -23.33
CA GLY A 25 7.18 -13.86 -22.37
C GLY A 25 6.67 -12.43 -22.32
N LYS A 26 6.31 -11.83 -23.48
CA LYS A 26 5.72 -10.49 -23.51
C LYS A 26 4.35 -10.45 -22.82
N GLU A 27 3.50 -11.43 -23.02
CA GLU A 27 2.19 -11.49 -22.36
C GLU A 27 2.33 -11.64 -20.83
N LEU A 28 3.25 -12.48 -20.38
CA LEU A 28 3.60 -12.60 -18.97
C LEU A 28 4.18 -11.30 -18.40
N ALA A 29 5.06 -10.62 -19.15
CA ALA A 29 5.64 -9.34 -18.75
C ALA A 29 4.58 -8.24 -18.58
N ASN A 30 3.52 -8.25 -19.39
CA ASN A 30 2.38 -7.33 -19.26
C ASN A 30 1.69 -7.51 -17.88
N VAL A 31 1.45 -8.76 -17.46
CA VAL A 31 0.88 -9.06 -16.14
C VAL A 31 1.83 -8.60 -15.03
N VAL A 32 3.12 -8.91 -15.15
CA VAL A 32 4.15 -8.48 -14.18
C VAL A 32 4.20 -6.96 -14.05
N ALA A 33 4.13 -6.22 -15.16
CA ALA A 33 4.13 -4.76 -15.15
C ALA A 33 2.93 -4.18 -14.38
N ARG A 34 1.75 -4.76 -14.57
CA ARG A 34 0.54 -4.38 -13.84
C ARG A 34 0.66 -4.67 -12.35
N LEU A 35 1.13 -5.86 -11.98
CA LEU A 35 1.33 -6.25 -10.58
C LEU A 35 2.36 -5.37 -9.88
N ARG A 36 3.47 -5.03 -10.55
CA ARG A 36 4.48 -4.09 -10.02
C ARG A 36 3.89 -2.72 -9.74
N ARG A 37 3.05 -2.20 -10.64
CA ARG A 37 2.36 -0.92 -10.43
C ARG A 37 1.39 -0.99 -9.24
N ALA A 38 0.55 -2.02 -9.17
CA ALA A 38 -0.37 -2.21 -8.06
C ALA A 38 0.37 -2.33 -6.72
N ARG A 39 1.47 -3.09 -6.68
CA ARG A 39 2.33 -3.19 -5.50
C ARG A 39 2.92 -1.84 -5.10
N ALA A 40 3.38 -1.03 -6.05
CA ALA A 40 3.93 0.30 -5.75
C ALA A 40 2.85 1.23 -5.17
N CYS A 41 1.64 1.21 -5.71
CA CYS A 41 0.52 1.97 -5.14
C CYS A 41 0.18 1.51 -3.72
N PHE A 42 0.15 0.19 -3.48
CA PHE A 42 -0.09 -0.35 -2.14
C PHE A 42 1.02 0.05 -1.15
N ALA A 43 2.28 -0.05 -1.57
CA ALA A 43 3.42 0.31 -0.73
C ALA A 43 3.53 1.81 -0.43
N ALA A 44 2.87 2.65 -1.22
CA ALA A 44 2.83 4.10 -1.01
C ALA A 44 1.74 4.53 -0.01
N VAL A 45 0.90 3.60 0.46
CA VAL A 45 -0.11 3.91 1.48
C VAL A 45 0.57 4.14 2.81
N GLU A 46 0.45 5.35 3.34
CA GLU A 46 0.91 5.67 4.68
C GLU A 46 -0.06 5.10 5.71
N VAL A 47 0.46 4.29 6.62
CA VAL A 47 -0.34 3.72 7.72
C VAL A 47 -0.32 4.68 8.89
N LEU A 48 -1.48 5.25 9.20
CA LEU A 48 -1.65 6.20 10.28
C LEU A 48 -2.09 5.50 11.56
N GLY A 49 -1.68 6.04 12.70
CA GLY A 49 -2.14 5.63 14.01
C GLY A 49 -2.55 6.81 14.87
N LYS A 50 -3.41 6.58 15.85
CA LYS A 50 -3.74 7.60 16.84
C LYS A 50 -3.97 6.98 18.24
N LEU A 51 -3.67 7.77 19.25
CA LEU A 51 -3.97 7.50 20.65
C LEU A 51 -4.53 8.78 21.27
N ASN A 52 -5.87 8.92 21.38
CA ASN A 52 -6.50 10.12 21.90
C ASN A 52 -7.87 9.87 22.59
N GLY A 53 -8.18 8.59 22.89
CA GLY A 53 -9.43 8.19 23.52
C GLY A 53 -10.61 8.09 22.55
N ALA A 54 -11.76 7.72 23.08
CA ALA A 54 -12.95 7.38 22.28
C ALA A 54 -13.49 8.54 21.44
N VAL A 55 -13.43 9.77 21.96
CA VAL A 55 -13.92 10.98 21.28
C VAL A 55 -12.79 11.86 20.73
N GLY A 56 -11.54 11.43 20.87
CA GLY A 56 -10.40 12.15 20.31
C GLY A 56 -9.83 13.29 21.16
N ASN A 57 -10.25 13.45 22.40
CA ASN A 57 -9.90 14.57 23.27
C ASN A 57 -9.14 14.15 24.54
N TYR A 58 -8.65 12.93 24.64
CA TYR A 58 -7.94 12.40 25.84
C TYR A 58 -8.73 12.52 27.13
N ASN A 59 -10.06 12.51 27.14
CA ASN A 59 -10.90 12.84 28.29
C ASN A 59 -10.54 12.05 29.53
N ALA A 60 -10.46 10.72 29.45
CA ALA A 60 -10.11 9.86 30.57
C ALA A 60 -8.66 10.08 31.03
N HIS A 61 -7.76 10.30 30.10
CA HIS A 61 -6.35 10.55 30.38
C HIS A 61 -6.15 11.88 31.10
N ALA A 62 -6.77 12.96 30.61
CA ALA A 62 -6.71 14.27 31.22
C ALA A 62 -7.39 14.31 32.59
N CYS A 63 -8.46 13.50 32.80
CA CYS A 63 -9.08 13.35 34.10
C CYS A 63 -8.16 12.68 35.12
N ALA A 64 -7.42 11.64 34.68
CA ALA A 64 -6.53 10.90 35.57
C ALA A 64 -5.21 11.65 35.87
N TYR A 65 -4.66 12.31 34.83
CA TYR A 65 -3.37 13.01 34.90
C TYR A 65 -3.46 14.33 34.13
N PRO A 66 -4.01 15.39 34.75
CA PRO A 66 -4.30 16.66 34.07
C PRO A 66 -3.05 17.47 33.69
N ASP A 67 -1.95 17.23 34.38
CA ASP A 67 -0.68 17.99 34.19
C ASP A 67 0.20 17.44 33.04
N LEU A 68 -0.23 16.36 32.38
CA LEU A 68 0.54 15.76 31.30
C LEU A 68 0.10 16.28 29.92
N ASP A 69 1.09 16.49 29.03
CA ASP A 69 0.83 16.83 27.63
C ASP A 69 0.47 15.55 26.83
N TRP A 70 -0.80 15.18 26.89
CA TRP A 70 -1.30 13.97 26.25
C TRP A 70 -1.14 13.94 24.73
N PRO A 71 -1.30 15.05 23.98
CA PRO A 71 -0.97 15.12 22.56
C PRO A 71 0.47 14.73 22.25
N VAL A 72 1.43 15.20 23.04
CA VAL A 72 2.85 14.84 22.86
C VAL A 72 3.09 13.36 23.18
N ILE A 73 2.51 12.87 24.27
CA ILE A 73 2.62 11.46 24.70
C ILE A 73 1.99 10.56 23.65
N GLY A 74 0.79 10.88 23.16
CA GLY A 74 0.07 10.10 22.16
C GLY A 74 0.84 10.03 20.84
N ARG A 75 1.41 11.14 20.39
CA ARG A 75 2.28 11.18 19.22
C ARG A 75 3.50 10.27 19.40
N GLY A 76 4.26 10.47 20.48
CA GLY A 76 5.46 9.66 20.72
C GLY A 76 5.17 8.16 20.80
N PHE A 77 4.03 7.79 21.40
CA PHE A 77 3.60 6.39 21.42
C PHE A 77 3.36 5.84 20.02
N VAL A 78 2.57 6.54 19.19
CA VAL A 78 2.26 6.11 17.83
C VAL A 78 3.54 6.01 16.98
N GLU A 79 4.41 7.00 17.04
CA GLU A 79 5.68 7.03 16.31
C GLU A 79 6.62 5.90 16.76
N SER A 80 6.60 5.53 18.04
CA SER A 80 7.39 4.41 18.57
C SER A 80 6.99 3.05 17.97
N LEU A 81 5.78 2.94 17.44
CA LEU A 81 5.29 1.76 16.72
C LEU A 81 5.64 1.77 15.22
N GLY A 82 6.36 2.79 14.75
CA GLY A 82 6.71 2.96 13.33
C GLY A 82 5.55 3.45 12.47
N LEU A 83 4.51 4.03 13.07
CA LEU A 83 3.35 4.58 12.38
C LEU A 83 3.44 6.11 12.29
N ALA A 84 2.84 6.69 11.25
CA ALA A 84 2.66 8.13 11.21
C ALA A 84 1.51 8.55 12.13
N HIS A 85 1.72 9.63 12.89
CA HIS A 85 0.72 10.10 13.83
C HIS A 85 -0.42 10.85 13.14
N ASN A 86 -1.65 10.44 13.39
CA ASN A 86 -2.86 11.17 13.03
C ASN A 86 -3.45 11.83 14.29
N PRO A 87 -3.56 13.15 14.34
CA PRO A 87 -4.13 13.83 15.51
C PRO A 87 -5.67 13.70 15.64
N TYR A 88 -6.35 13.27 14.55
CA TYR A 88 -7.82 13.22 14.50
C TYR A 88 -8.39 11.83 14.23
#